data_2f23aee67ac8fc7723062fd9d22e6fd4
#
_entry.id   2f23aee67ac8fc7723062fd9d22e6fd4
#
_cell.length_a   1.000
_cell.length_b   1.000
_cell.length_c   1.000
_cell.angle_alpha   90.00
_cell.angle_beta   90.00
_cell.angle_gamma   90.00
#
_symmetry.space_group_name_H-M   'P 1'
#
loop_
_entity.id
_entity.type
_entity.pdbx_description
1 polymer ?
#
loop_
_entity_poly.entity_id
_entity_poly.type
_entity_poly.pdbx_seq_one_letter_code
_entity_poly.pdbx_strand_id
1 'polypeptide(L)'
;MELKEIFTFENLYDAYKGCRKSKQHKGEVIRFEANLSSNISNLMNDIISKKYKLGKYKEFLIYEPKERVIEALPFRDRVVIKCFCDVALRDKIDRKLIYDNAACRKEKGTTFAIKRLENFLRNEYRKEQNNKIFFLKCDIRKYFQSIDHEVLLNLLKKINFSSDEMWMIEKLVKEQPNNADVGLPLGNQSSQWFALLYLNVIDRYVKEDLRVKGYIRYMDDMILVHRDKSYLQYSLSKIKEKCEHELKLSLNQKTQIGIVKNGIDFLGY
;
A
#
# COMPACT_ATOMS: atom_id res chain seq x y z
N MET A 1 -10.61 -9.20 -16.52
CA MET A 1 -11.62 -8.28 -17.12
C MET A 1 -10.98 -7.58 -18.30
N GLU A 2 -11.75 -7.29 -19.36
CA GLU A 2 -11.29 -6.47 -20.49
C GLU A 2 -11.35 -4.97 -20.12
N LEU A 3 -10.56 -4.13 -20.81
CA LEU A 3 -10.57 -2.68 -20.56
C LEU A 3 -11.97 -2.05 -20.70
N LYS A 4 -12.76 -2.54 -21.68
CA LYS A 4 -14.13 -2.05 -21.91
C LYS A 4 -15.11 -2.38 -20.77
N GLU A 5 -14.83 -3.43 -19.98
CA GLU A 5 -15.63 -3.80 -18.80
C GLU A 5 -15.24 -2.99 -17.57
N ILE A 6 -13.95 -2.66 -17.45
CA ILE A 6 -13.41 -1.88 -16.32
C ILE A 6 -13.76 -0.41 -16.48
N PHE A 7 -13.51 0.16 -17.66
CA PHE A 7 -13.63 1.59 -17.93
C PHE A 7 -14.90 1.92 -18.71
N THR A 8 -16.05 1.52 -18.16
CA THR A 8 -17.36 1.98 -18.65
C THR A 8 -17.57 3.45 -18.30
N PHE A 9 -18.51 4.12 -18.96
CA PHE A 9 -18.87 5.50 -18.61
C PHE A 9 -19.30 5.60 -17.15
N GLU A 10 -20.14 4.66 -16.67
CA GLU A 10 -20.65 4.60 -15.29
C GLU A 10 -19.51 4.46 -14.26
N ASN A 11 -18.59 3.51 -14.48
CA ASN A 11 -17.47 3.28 -13.58
C ASN A 11 -16.55 4.51 -13.49
N LEU A 12 -16.27 5.15 -14.63
CA LEU A 12 -15.47 6.39 -14.67
C LEU A 12 -16.22 7.56 -14.01
N TYR A 13 -17.53 7.64 -14.20
CA TYR A 13 -18.35 8.67 -13.56
C TYR A 13 -18.40 8.49 -12.03
N ASP A 14 -18.54 7.25 -11.54
CA ASP A 14 -18.49 6.96 -10.11
C ASP A 14 -17.10 7.26 -9.51
N ALA A 15 -16.04 6.91 -10.22
CA ALA A 15 -14.68 7.26 -9.82
C ALA A 15 -14.49 8.78 -9.77
N TYR A 16 -15.01 9.51 -10.77
CA TYR A 16 -15.01 10.98 -10.78
C TYR A 16 -15.71 11.53 -9.55
N LYS A 17 -16.93 11.08 -9.21
CA LYS A 17 -17.64 11.52 -7.99
C LYS A 17 -16.79 11.32 -6.73
N GLY A 18 -16.14 10.18 -6.64
CA GLY A 18 -15.24 9.87 -5.53
C GLY A 18 -14.01 10.79 -5.46
N CYS A 19 -13.37 11.08 -6.62
CA CYS A 19 -12.22 11.99 -6.70
C CYS A 19 -12.58 13.45 -6.42
N ARG A 20 -13.80 13.84 -6.78
CA ARG A 20 -14.35 15.20 -6.60
C ARG A 20 -14.65 15.53 -5.14
N LYS A 21 -15.03 14.55 -4.33
CA LYS A 21 -15.47 14.76 -2.95
C LYS A 21 -14.47 15.62 -2.17
N SER A 22 -14.96 16.69 -1.56
CA SER A 22 -14.19 17.69 -0.80
C SER A 22 -13.15 18.49 -1.63
N LYS A 23 -13.24 18.46 -2.97
CA LYS A 23 -12.28 19.15 -3.88
C LYS A 23 -12.97 19.95 -4.99
N GLN A 24 -14.28 20.20 -4.88
CA GLN A 24 -15.10 20.87 -5.90
C GLN A 24 -14.59 22.28 -6.27
N HIS A 25 -13.98 22.96 -5.31
CA HIS A 25 -13.43 24.30 -5.47
C HIS A 25 -12.08 24.35 -6.21
N LYS A 26 -11.46 23.19 -6.48
CA LYS A 26 -10.16 23.17 -7.16
C LYS A 26 -10.32 23.39 -8.66
N GLY A 27 -9.54 24.32 -9.22
CA GLY A 27 -9.63 24.69 -10.64
C GLY A 27 -9.47 23.53 -11.62
N GLU A 28 -8.69 22.48 -11.29
CA GLU A 28 -8.57 21.28 -12.13
C GLU A 28 -9.88 20.45 -12.15
N VAL A 29 -10.62 20.44 -11.05
CA VAL A 29 -11.92 19.77 -10.96
C VAL A 29 -12.95 20.55 -11.75
N ILE A 30 -13.03 21.87 -11.54
CA ILE A 30 -13.96 22.75 -12.27
C ILE A 30 -13.74 22.63 -13.79
N ARG A 31 -12.49 22.66 -14.27
CA ARG A 31 -12.18 22.49 -15.70
C ARG A 31 -12.61 21.13 -16.24
N PHE A 32 -12.46 20.07 -15.44
CA PHE A 32 -12.90 18.74 -15.85
C PHE A 32 -14.43 18.64 -15.91
N GLU A 33 -15.13 19.29 -14.99
CA GLU A 33 -16.59 19.33 -14.90
C GLU A 33 -17.23 20.14 -16.04
N ALA A 34 -16.59 21.19 -16.52
CA ALA A 34 -17.12 22.06 -17.58
C ALA A 34 -17.51 21.28 -18.86
N ASN A 35 -16.83 20.15 -19.16
CA ASN A 35 -17.13 19.25 -20.28
C ASN A 35 -17.15 17.79 -19.82
N LEU A 36 -17.85 17.50 -18.72
CA LEU A 36 -17.78 16.23 -18.01
C LEU A 36 -18.02 15.00 -18.90
N SER A 37 -19.14 14.98 -19.63
CA SER A 37 -19.50 13.85 -20.51
C SER A 37 -18.43 13.60 -21.57
N SER A 38 -17.98 14.64 -22.25
CA SER A 38 -16.93 14.54 -23.28
C SER A 38 -15.61 14.08 -22.68
N ASN A 39 -15.24 14.60 -21.54
CA ASN A 39 -13.99 14.22 -20.85
C ASN A 39 -14.00 12.73 -20.44
N ILE A 40 -15.12 12.24 -19.91
CA ILE A 40 -15.26 10.80 -19.55
C ILE A 40 -15.25 9.93 -20.79
N SER A 41 -16.00 10.30 -21.85
CA SER A 41 -16.04 9.54 -23.10
C SER A 41 -14.68 9.48 -23.79
N ASN A 42 -13.94 10.58 -23.81
CA ASN A 42 -12.59 10.64 -24.37
C ASN A 42 -11.62 9.76 -23.57
N LEU A 43 -11.66 9.81 -22.23
CA LEU A 43 -10.85 8.92 -21.38
C LEU A 43 -11.16 7.44 -21.66
N MET A 44 -12.43 7.09 -21.72
CA MET A 44 -12.88 5.72 -22.03
C MET A 44 -12.32 5.25 -23.39
N ASN A 45 -12.49 6.07 -24.44
CA ASN A 45 -12.01 5.74 -25.78
C ASN A 45 -10.49 5.62 -25.85
N ASP A 46 -9.76 6.53 -25.20
CA ASP A 46 -8.29 6.51 -25.15
C ASP A 46 -7.78 5.24 -24.46
N ILE A 47 -8.43 4.82 -23.37
CA ILE A 47 -8.04 3.63 -22.63
C ILE A 47 -8.36 2.35 -23.42
N ILE A 48 -9.57 2.22 -23.94
CA ILE A 48 -10.00 1.03 -24.71
C ILE A 48 -9.14 0.85 -25.95
N SER A 49 -8.78 1.95 -26.64
CA SER A 49 -7.87 1.92 -27.79
C SER A 49 -6.39 1.81 -27.43
N LYS A 50 -6.04 1.71 -26.15
CA LYS A 50 -4.67 1.67 -25.63
C LYS A 50 -3.80 2.90 -25.99
N LYS A 51 -4.44 4.01 -26.34
CA LYS A 51 -3.79 5.30 -26.63
C LYS A 51 -3.62 6.18 -25.38
N TYR A 52 -4.21 5.79 -24.26
CA TYR A 52 -4.13 6.53 -23.01
C TYR A 52 -2.68 6.72 -22.54
N LYS A 53 -2.35 7.97 -22.22
CA LYS A 53 -1.04 8.36 -21.62
C LYS A 53 -1.29 9.08 -20.31
N LEU A 54 -0.49 8.77 -19.30
CA LEU A 54 -0.48 9.48 -18.03
C LEU A 54 -0.02 10.94 -18.27
N GLY A 55 -0.66 11.85 -17.57
CA GLY A 55 -0.24 13.24 -17.53
C GLY A 55 1.04 13.43 -16.71
N LYS A 56 1.63 14.62 -16.80
CA LYS A 56 2.82 14.97 -16.03
C LYS A 56 2.49 15.08 -14.54
N TYR A 57 3.30 14.48 -13.71
CA TYR A 57 3.24 14.63 -12.27
C TYR A 57 3.54 16.06 -11.84
N LYS A 58 2.87 16.51 -10.79
CA LYS A 58 3.17 17.76 -10.07
C LYS A 58 3.68 17.40 -8.70
N GLU A 59 4.85 17.92 -8.36
CA GLU A 59 5.45 17.75 -7.05
C GLU A 59 5.06 18.89 -6.13
N PHE A 60 4.78 18.59 -4.88
CA PHE A 60 4.61 19.57 -3.81
C PHE A 60 5.02 18.97 -2.47
N LEU A 61 5.51 19.82 -1.58
CA LEU A 61 5.91 19.43 -0.23
C LEU A 61 4.72 19.50 0.73
N ILE A 62 4.62 18.52 1.59
CA ILE A 62 3.81 18.57 2.82
C ILE A 62 4.76 18.48 4.01
N TYR A 63 4.48 19.22 5.08
CA TYR A 63 5.37 19.32 6.26
C TYR A 63 4.86 18.57 7.49
N GLU A 64 3.58 18.21 7.52
CA GLU A 64 2.95 17.54 8.66
C GLU A 64 2.49 16.12 8.31
N PRO A 65 2.73 15.15 9.22
CA PRO A 65 3.54 15.16 10.44
C PRO A 65 5.05 15.09 10.18
N LYS A 66 5.48 14.94 8.92
CA LYS A 66 6.87 14.91 8.45
C LYS A 66 6.93 15.48 7.06
N GLU A 67 8.04 16.08 6.70
CA GLU A 67 8.32 16.53 5.36
C GLU A 67 8.27 15.36 4.37
N ARG A 68 7.42 15.52 3.32
CA ARG A 68 7.26 14.53 2.24
C ARG A 68 7.04 15.25 0.93
N VAL A 69 7.70 14.78 -0.10
CA VAL A 69 7.38 15.13 -1.49
C VAL A 69 6.18 14.29 -1.93
N ILE A 70 5.12 14.94 -2.33
CA ILE A 70 3.94 14.29 -2.91
C ILE A 70 3.95 14.51 -4.41
N GLU A 71 3.88 13.45 -5.17
CA GLU A 71 3.82 13.42 -6.62
C GLU A 71 2.37 13.14 -7.03
N ALA A 72 1.67 14.17 -7.49
CA ALA A 72 0.27 14.07 -7.85
C ALA A 72 0.06 14.15 -9.37
N LEU A 73 -0.71 13.21 -9.89
CA LEU A 73 -1.19 13.25 -11.27
C LEU A 73 -2.32 14.27 -11.44
N PRO A 74 -2.54 14.77 -12.67
CA PRO A 74 -3.70 15.56 -13.02
C PRO A 74 -5.01 14.90 -12.62
N PHE A 75 -6.06 15.70 -12.41
CA PHE A 75 -7.35 15.21 -11.93
C PHE A 75 -7.93 14.09 -12.81
N ARG A 76 -7.81 14.21 -14.16
CA ARG A 76 -8.27 13.19 -15.11
C ARG A 76 -7.63 11.82 -14.84
N ASP A 77 -6.34 11.78 -14.55
CA ASP A 77 -5.60 10.54 -14.36
C ASP A 77 -5.93 9.92 -12.99
N ARG A 78 -6.18 10.76 -11.98
CA ARG A 78 -6.69 10.28 -10.68
C ARG A 78 -8.06 9.61 -10.80
N VAL A 79 -8.94 10.08 -11.71
CA VAL A 79 -10.21 9.42 -12.02
C VAL A 79 -9.98 8.05 -12.63
N VAL A 80 -9.06 7.93 -13.59
CA VAL A 80 -8.69 6.65 -14.22
C VAL A 80 -8.12 5.66 -13.20
N ILE A 81 -7.15 6.11 -12.39
CA ILE A 81 -6.53 5.27 -11.36
C ILE A 81 -7.56 4.80 -10.34
N LYS A 82 -8.45 5.71 -9.90
CA LYS A 82 -9.50 5.35 -8.95
C LYS A 82 -10.45 4.32 -9.55
N CYS A 83 -10.91 4.51 -10.79
CA CYS A 83 -11.75 3.56 -11.50
C CYS A 83 -11.08 2.17 -11.54
N PHE A 84 -9.84 2.11 -12.01
CA PHE A 84 -9.07 0.87 -12.08
C PHE A 84 -8.90 0.20 -10.71
N CYS A 85 -8.55 0.98 -9.70
CA CYS A 85 -8.39 0.46 -8.33
C CYS A 85 -9.69 -0.09 -7.77
N ASP A 86 -10.81 0.60 -7.95
CA ASP A 86 -12.09 0.21 -7.36
C ASP A 86 -12.72 -0.99 -8.07
N VAL A 87 -12.54 -1.12 -9.40
CA VAL A 87 -13.19 -2.15 -10.22
C VAL A 87 -12.34 -3.42 -10.36
N ALA A 88 -11.03 -3.28 -10.56
CA ALA A 88 -10.19 -4.40 -10.97
C ALA A 88 -9.07 -4.76 -9.98
N LEU A 89 -8.42 -3.76 -9.34
CA LEU A 89 -7.19 -3.98 -8.62
C LEU A 89 -7.41 -4.40 -7.16
N ARG A 90 -8.22 -3.61 -6.43
CA ARG A 90 -8.39 -3.72 -4.97
C ARG A 90 -8.74 -5.12 -4.51
N ASP A 91 -9.81 -5.68 -5.02
CA ASP A 91 -10.36 -6.93 -4.51
C ASP A 91 -9.43 -8.12 -4.81
N LYS A 92 -8.69 -8.08 -5.92
CA LYS A 92 -7.71 -9.12 -6.27
C LYS A 92 -6.50 -9.09 -5.35
N ILE A 93 -5.99 -7.90 -5.01
CA ILE A 93 -4.88 -7.76 -4.06
C ILE A 93 -5.35 -8.04 -2.64
N ASP A 94 -6.49 -7.49 -2.20
CA ASP A 94 -7.00 -7.64 -0.84
C ASP A 94 -7.16 -9.10 -0.41
N ARG A 95 -7.63 -9.96 -1.31
CA ARG A 95 -7.75 -11.42 -1.09
C ARG A 95 -6.41 -12.13 -0.87
N LYS A 96 -5.28 -11.52 -1.26
CA LYS A 96 -3.94 -12.10 -1.06
C LYS A 96 -3.31 -11.69 0.27
N LEU A 97 -3.80 -10.58 0.85
CA LEU A 97 -3.23 -10.02 2.08
C LEU A 97 -3.66 -10.84 3.30
N ILE A 98 -2.75 -10.94 4.27
CA ILE A 98 -3.07 -11.56 5.56
C ILE A 98 -4.15 -10.77 6.30
N TYR A 99 -4.85 -11.43 7.25
CA TYR A 99 -5.87 -10.78 8.07
C TYR A 99 -5.30 -9.59 8.86
N ASP A 100 -4.09 -9.73 9.40
CA ASP A 100 -3.44 -8.75 10.26
C ASP A 100 -2.71 -7.61 9.51
N ASN A 101 -3.01 -7.41 8.21
CA ASN A 101 -2.65 -6.22 7.46
C ASN A 101 -3.80 -5.20 7.58
N ALA A 102 -3.53 -4.03 8.18
CA ALA A 102 -4.55 -3.09 8.61
C ALA A 102 -4.71 -1.83 7.74
N ALA A 103 -3.76 -1.53 6.85
CA ALA A 103 -3.79 -0.29 6.08
C ALA A 103 -4.66 -0.38 4.82
N CYS A 104 -5.33 0.71 4.45
CA CYS A 104 -6.08 0.92 3.20
C CYS A 104 -7.20 -0.10 2.89
N ARG A 105 -7.58 -0.92 3.84
CA ARG A 105 -8.59 -1.97 3.67
C ARG A 105 -9.92 -1.55 4.30
N LYS A 106 -11.03 -2.01 3.69
CA LYS A 106 -12.37 -1.78 4.23
C LYS A 106 -12.48 -2.37 5.65
N GLU A 107 -13.13 -1.64 6.56
CA GLU A 107 -13.36 -2.01 7.96
C GLU A 107 -12.07 -2.20 8.78
N LYS A 108 -10.91 -1.82 8.24
CA LYS A 108 -9.62 -1.80 8.92
C LYS A 108 -9.11 -0.36 9.02
N GLY A 109 -7.95 -0.18 9.58
CA GLY A 109 -7.39 1.15 9.80
C GLY A 109 -6.64 1.20 11.13
N THR A 110 -6.32 2.39 11.61
CA THR A 110 -5.57 2.59 12.86
C THR A 110 -6.26 1.97 14.07
N THR A 111 -7.57 2.19 14.23
CA THR A 111 -8.35 1.61 15.34
C THR A 111 -8.34 0.08 15.32
N PHE A 112 -8.48 -0.54 14.14
CA PHE A 112 -8.36 -2.00 14.00
C PHE A 112 -6.95 -2.47 14.40
N ALA A 113 -5.90 -1.80 13.91
CA ALA A 113 -4.52 -2.17 14.19
C ALA A 113 -4.20 -2.13 15.69
N ILE A 114 -4.62 -1.07 16.39
CA ILE A 114 -4.43 -0.91 17.83
C ILE A 114 -5.18 -2.00 18.61
N LYS A 115 -6.47 -2.18 18.36
CA LYS A 115 -7.26 -3.24 19.02
C LYS A 115 -6.67 -4.63 18.78
N ARG A 116 -6.13 -4.86 17.58
CA ARG A 116 -5.53 -6.13 17.23
C ARG A 116 -4.22 -6.35 17.99
N LEU A 117 -3.38 -5.31 18.11
CA LEU A 117 -2.16 -5.34 18.93
C LEU A 117 -2.49 -5.57 20.40
N GLU A 118 -3.47 -4.85 20.98
CA GLU A 118 -3.93 -5.09 22.35
C GLU A 118 -4.35 -6.55 22.59
N ASN A 119 -5.07 -7.15 21.64
CA ASN A 119 -5.49 -8.55 21.75
C ASN A 119 -4.28 -9.49 21.76
N PHE A 120 -3.24 -9.24 20.97
CA PHE A 120 -2.01 -10.01 21.01
C PHE A 120 -1.31 -9.88 22.36
N LEU A 121 -1.20 -8.67 22.88
CA LEU A 121 -0.60 -8.40 24.19
C LEU A 121 -1.36 -9.09 25.32
N ARG A 122 -2.70 -9.00 25.35
CA ARG A 122 -3.55 -9.66 26.33
C ARG A 122 -3.39 -11.20 26.26
N ASN A 123 -3.31 -11.75 25.05
CA ASN A 123 -3.11 -13.20 24.89
C ASN A 123 -1.76 -13.66 25.38
N GLU A 124 -0.70 -12.86 25.15
CA GLU A 124 0.61 -13.16 25.70
C GLU A 124 0.64 -12.98 27.23
N TYR A 125 -0.01 -11.99 27.78
CA TYR A 125 -0.10 -11.77 29.22
C TYR A 125 -0.80 -12.91 29.97
N ARG A 126 -1.86 -13.49 29.40
CA ARG A 126 -2.63 -14.58 30.03
C ARG A 126 -1.89 -15.91 30.12
N LYS A 127 -0.87 -16.14 29.31
CA LYS A 127 -0.17 -17.45 29.24
C LYS A 127 0.73 -17.72 30.44
N GLU A 128 1.23 -16.70 31.12
CA GLU A 128 2.14 -16.80 32.27
C GLU A 128 2.07 -15.59 33.18
N GLN A 129 2.26 -15.78 34.49
CA GLN A 129 2.28 -14.71 35.46
C GLN A 129 3.59 -13.89 35.47
N ASN A 130 4.62 -14.30 34.74
CA ASN A 130 5.90 -13.61 34.65
C ASN A 130 5.89 -12.62 33.47
N ASN A 131 5.67 -11.37 33.78
CA ASN A 131 5.28 -10.24 32.92
C ASN A 131 6.32 -9.71 31.93
N LYS A 132 7.26 -10.51 31.43
CA LYS A 132 8.21 -10.05 30.42
C LYS A 132 7.71 -10.40 29.01
N ILE A 133 6.99 -9.46 28.41
CA ILE A 133 6.62 -9.53 26.99
C ILE A 133 7.51 -8.56 26.24
N PHE A 134 8.03 -9.03 25.10
CA PHE A 134 8.86 -8.22 24.22
C PHE A 134 8.11 -7.91 22.93
N PHE A 135 8.46 -6.81 22.31
CA PHE A 135 8.03 -6.47 20.97
C PHE A 135 9.24 -6.23 20.07
N LEU A 136 9.08 -6.53 18.80
CA LEU A 136 9.96 -6.11 17.73
C LEU A 136 9.17 -5.14 16.84
N LYS A 137 9.64 -3.91 16.74
CA LYS A 137 9.15 -2.91 15.79
C LYS A 137 10.11 -2.86 14.61
N CYS A 138 9.60 -3.13 13.40
CA CYS A 138 10.33 -2.98 12.15
C CYS A 138 9.72 -1.85 11.32
N ASP A 139 10.57 -1.06 10.71
CA ASP A 139 10.25 0.01 9.78
C ASP A 139 11.15 -0.10 8.55
N ILE A 140 10.63 0.13 7.36
CA ILE A 140 11.40 0.05 6.11
C ILE A 140 11.94 1.43 5.75
N ARG A 141 13.21 1.49 5.39
CA ARG A 141 13.85 2.73 4.99
C ARG A 141 13.28 3.21 3.66
N LYS A 142 12.71 4.43 3.65
CA LYS A 142 12.17 5.10 2.43
C LYS A 142 11.27 4.16 1.60
N TYR A 143 10.32 3.49 2.24
CA TYR A 143 9.61 2.34 1.68
C TYR A 143 9.11 2.56 0.25
N PHE A 144 8.26 3.57 0.01
CA PHE A 144 7.68 3.83 -1.31
C PHE A 144 8.74 4.10 -2.39
N GLN A 145 9.81 4.81 -2.02
CA GLN A 145 10.91 5.13 -2.94
C GLN A 145 11.85 3.95 -3.19
N SER A 146 11.75 2.87 -2.41
CA SER A 146 12.63 1.70 -2.50
C SER A 146 11.96 0.49 -3.17
N ILE A 147 10.71 0.59 -3.59
CA ILE A 147 9.99 -0.52 -4.25
C ILE A 147 10.57 -0.73 -5.65
N ASP A 148 11.18 -1.89 -5.88
CA ASP A 148 11.74 -2.30 -7.17
C ASP A 148 10.60 -2.73 -8.11
N HIS A 149 10.58 -2.15 -9.33
CA HIS A 149 9.48 -2.37 -10.28
C HIS A 149 9.47 -3.79 -10.83
N GLU A 150 10.63 -4.41 -11.07
CA GLU A 150 10.71 -5.78 -11.57
C GLU A 150 10.16 -6.77 -10.53
N VAL A 151 10.60 -6.64 -9.28
CA VAL A 151 10.09 -7.45 -8.16
C VAL A 151 8.60 -7.28 -8.01
N LEU A 152 8.10 -6.03 -8.03
CA LEU A 152 6.67 -5.74 -7.93
C LEU A 152 5.87 -6.38 -9.08
N LEU A 153 6.31 -6.21 -10.31
CA LEU A 153 5.63 -6.79 -11.48
C LEU A 153 5.63 -8.32 -11.43
N ASN A 154 6.71 -8.94 -10.95
CA ASN A 154 6.79 -10.39 -10.76
C ASN A 154 5.81 -10.88 -9.68
N LEU A 155 5.59 -10.10 -8.61
CA LEU A 155 4.56 -10.41 -7.61
C LEU A 155 3.14 -10.27 -8.18
N LEU A 156 2.89 -9.22 -8.96
CA LEU A 156 1.60 -8.97 -9.60
C LEU A 156 1.24 -10.05 -10.65
N LYS A 157 2.21 -10.54 -11.41
CA LYS A 157 2.02 -11.66 -12.36
C LYS A 157 1.56 -12.97 -11.69
N LYS A 158 1.83 -13.15 -10.40
CA LYS A 158 1.33 -14.31 -9.63
C LYS A 158 -0.16 -14.18 -9.24
N ILE A 159 -0.77 -13.05 -9.53
CA ILE A 159 -2.20 -12.80 -9.33
C ILE A 159 -2.89 -12.99 -10.68
N ASN A 160 -4.10 -13.54 -10.65
CA ASN A 160 -4.89 -13.77 -11.88
C ASN A 160 -5.44 -12.45 -12.44
N PHE A 161 -4.55 -11.62 -12.99
CA PHE A 161 -4.90 -10.45 -13.79
C PHE A 161 -4.96 -10.85 -15.27
N SER A 162 -5.91 -10.28 -16.02
CA SER A 162 -5.96 -10.42 -17.48
C SER A 162 -4.82 -9.63 -18.14
N SER A 163 -4.59 -9.86 -19.43
CA SER A 163 -3.62 -9.10 -20.22
C SER A 163 -3.91 -7.59 -20.22
N ASP A 164 -5.18 -7.21 -20.25
CA ASP A 164 -5.62 -5.81 -20.24
C ASP A 164 -5.41 -5.17 -18.86
N GLU A 165 -5.70 -5.89 -17.79
CA GLU A 165 -5.39 -5.43 -16.43
C GLU A 165 -3.88 -5.27 -16.23
N MET A 166 -3.08 -6.24 -16.73
CA MET A 166 -1.62 -6.16 -16.66
C MET A 166 -1.06 -5.00 -17.47
N TRP A 167 -1.63 -4.69 -18.65
CA TRP A 167 -1.24 -3.51 -19.42
C TRP A 167 -1.42 -2.22 -18.60
N MET A 168 -2.55 -2.05 -17.90
CA MET A 168 -2.77 -0.89 -17.04
C MET A 168 -1.82 -0.88 -15.84
N ILE A 169 -1.59 -2.04 -15.20
CA ILE A 169 -0.65 -2.19 -14.08
C ILE A 169 0.76 -1.79 -14.51
N GLU A 170 1.25 -2.31 -15.64
CA GLU A 170 2.58 -1.98 -16.14
C GLU A 170 2.75 -0.50 -16.42
N LYS A 171 1.71 0.12 -17.00
CA LYS A 171 1.68 1.56 -17.23
C LYS A 171 1.81 2.33 -15.92
N LEU A 172 1.03 1.96 -14.88
CA LEU A 172 1.05 2.62 -13.57
C LEU A 172 2.34 2.39 -12.79
N VAL A 173 3.05 1.29 -13.04
CA VAL A 173 4.34 0.99 -12.39
C VAL A 173 5.50 1.64 -13.13
N LYS A 174 5.52 1.63 -14.47
CA LYS A 174 6.68 2.06 -15.27
C LYS A 174 6.67 3.55 -15.63
N GLU A 175 5.49 4.15 -15.85
CA GLU A 175 5.38 5.57 -16.21
C GLU A 175 5.45 6.46 -14.94
N GLN A 176 6.60 6.46 -14.28
CA GLN A 176 6.88 7.24 -13.08
C GLN A 176 7.58 8.58 -13.41
N PRO A 177 7.59 9.58 -12.51
CA PRO A 177 8.09 10.92 -12.79
C PRO A 177 9.51 10.95 -13.38
N ASN A 178 10.39 10.07 -12.96
CA ASN A 178 11.81 10.10 -13.30
C ASN A 178 12.25 8.93 -14.20
N ASN A 179 11.32 8.19 -14.81
CA ASN A 179 11.60 6.96 -15.56
C ASN A 179 12.52 5.98 -14.80
N ALA A 180 12.46 6.00 -13.48
CA ALA A 180 13.26 5.13 -12.63
C ALA A 180 12.66 3.73 -12.55
N ASP A 181 13.50 2.71 -12.45
CA ASP A 181 13.05 1.32 -12.24
C ASP A 181 12.72 1.01 -10.78
N VAL A 182 12.75 2.04 -9.92
CA VAL A 182 12.55 1.95 -8.47
C VAL A 182 11.70 3.13 -8.00
N GLY A 183 10.79 2.84 -7.08
CA GLY A 183 9.94 3.82 -6.41
C GLY A 183 8.51 3.84 -6.94
N LEU A 184 7.60 4.25 -6.05
CA LEU A 184 6.20 4.50 -6.36
C LEU A 184 5.80 5.88 -5.85
N PRO A 185 5.02 6.67 -6.61
CA PRO A 185 4.62 8.02 -6.22
C PRO A 185 3.67 7.98 -5.01
N LEU A 186 3.93 8.86 -4.04
CA LEU A 186 3.16 8.99 -2.80
C LEU A 186 1.80 9.69 -2.99
N GLY A 187 1.25 9.79 -4.17
CA GLY A 187 -0.03 10.46 -4.42
C GLY A 187 -1.08 9.56 -5.07
N ASN A 188 -0.70 8.39 -5.54
CA ASN A 188 -1.56 7.51 -6.29
C ASN A 188 -2.21 6.43 -5.41
N GLN A 189 -3.51 6.18 -5.61
CA GLN A 189 -4.22 5.10 -4.93
C GLN A 189 -3.65 3.72 -5.28
N SER A 190 -3.23 3.51 -6.53
CA SER A 190 -2.58 2.26 -6.97
C SER A 190 -1.27 1.98 -6.23
N SER A 191 -0.45 3.01 -5.97
CA SER A 191 0.80 2.86 -5.21
C SER A 191 0.58 2.26 -3.83
N GLN A 192 -0.53 2.60 -3.16
CA GLN A 192 -0.87 2.04 -1.86
C GLN A 192 -1.15 0.52 -1.96
N TRP A 193 -1.93 0.08 -2.95
CA TRP A 193 -2.22 -1.34 -3.15
C TRP A 193 -0.97 -2.14 -3.55
N PHE A 194 -0.14 -1.56 -4.40
CA PHE A 194 1.13 -2.17 -4.79
C PHE A 194 2.08 -2.31 -3.59
N ALA A 195 2.18 -1.28 -2.77
CA ALA A 195 2.96 -1.32 -1.54
C ALA A 195 2.43 -2.37 -0.54
N LEU A 196 1.11 -2.50 -0.37
CA LEU A 196 0.55 -3.55 0.48
C LEU A 196 0.92 -4.95 -0.01
N LEU A 197 0.84 -5.19 -1.32
CA LEU A 197 1.19 -6.48 -1.93
C LEU A 197 2.69 -6.77 -1.81
N TYR A 198 3.53 -5.77 -2.01
CA TYR A 198 4.99 -5.92 -1.99
C TYR A 198 5.49 -6.49 -0.66
N LEU A 199 5.08 -5.90 0.46
CA LEU A 199 5.43 -6.39 1.80
C LEU A 199 4.60 -7.61 2.25
N ASN A 200 3.59 -8.04 1.50
CA ASN A 200 2.85 -9.25 1.84
C ASN A 200 3.73 -10.52 1.79
N VAL A 201 4.85 -10.47 1.09
CA VAL A 201 5.88 -11.53 1.13
C VAL A 201 6.41 -11.70 2.56
N ILE A 202 6.72 -10.58 3.23
CA ILE A 202 7.16 -10.58 4.63
C ILE A 202 6.02 -10.99 5.56
N ASP A 203 4.79 -10.50 5.32
CA ASP A 203 3.62 -10.87 6.13
C ASP A 203 3.43 -12.39 6.17
N ARG A 204 3.46 -13.03 5.02
CA ARG A 204 3.33 -14.48 4.91
C ARG A 204 4.49 -15.19 5.57
N TYR A 205 5.70 -14.77 5.31
CA TYR A 205 6.89 -15.34 5.94
C TYR A 205 6.83 -15.30 7.47
N VAL A 206 6.42 -14.16 8.03
CA VAL A 206 6.26 -14.02 9.49
C VAL A 206 5.16 -14.93 10.04
N LYS A 207 4.04 -15.06 9.33
CA LYS A 207 2.90 -15.88 9.79
C LYS A 207 3.07 -17.37 9.53
N GLU A 208 3.57 -17.75 8.36
CA GLU A 208 3.57 -19.12 7.86
C GLU A 208 4.87 -19.85 8.22
N ASP A 209 6.04 -19.20 8.00
CA ASP A 209 7.36 -19.81 8.24
C ASP A 209 7.85 -19.55 9.66
N LEU A 210 7.93 -18.27 10.07
CA LEU A 210 8.32 -17.92 11.44
C LEU A 210 7.23 -18.19 12.47
N ARG A 211 5.98 -18.39 12.06
CA ARG A 211 4.83 -18.75 12.91
C ARG A 211 4.59 -17.77 14.07
N VAL A 212 4.92 -16.49 13.89
CA VAL A 212 4.67 -15.45 14.89
C VAL A 212 3.18 -15.12 14.94
N LYS A 213 2.49 -15.54 16.00
CA LYS A 213 1.04 -15.31 16.17
C LYS A 213 0.73 -13.83 16.40
N GLY A 214 1.52 -13.15 17.21
CA GLY A 214 1.37 -11.75 17.55
C GLY A 214 2.06 -10.84 16.51
N TYR A 215 1.51 -10.72 15.32
CA TYR A 215 2.03 -9.88 14.23
C TYR A 215 0.93 -9.02 13.63
N ILE A 216 1.20 -7.73 13.49
CA ILE A 216 0.34 -6.73 12.84
C ILE A 216 1.18 -5.82 11.96
N ARG A 217 0.66 -5.44 10.80
CA ARG A 217 1.28 -4.46 9.92
C ARG A 217 0.32 -3.35 9.52
N TYR A 218 0.82 -2.12 9.53
CA TYR A 218 0.16 -0.95 8.97
C TYR A 218 1.13 -0.26 7.99
N MET A 219 0.93 -0.43 6.69
CA MET A 219 1.89 -0.04 5.64
C MET A 219 3.27 -0.69 5.87
N ASP A 220 4.29 0.12 6.08
CA ASP A 220 5.67 -0.27 6.40
C ASP A 220 5.95 -0.45 7.90
N ASP A 221 5.02 -0.05 8.76
CA ASP A 221 5.14 -0.20 10.22
C ASP A 221 4.67 -1.59 10.66
N MET A 222 5.60 -2.42 11.13
CA MET A 222 5.38 -3.81 11.51
C MET A 222 5.68 -4.01 12.99
N ILE A 223 4.75 -4.65 13.71
CA ILE A 223 4.94 -5.03 15.13
C ILE A 223 4.80 -6.54 15.28
N LEU A 224 5.82 -7.15 15.89
CA LEU A 224 5.78 -8.55 16.35
C LEU A 224 5.81 -8.55 17.89
N VAL A 225 5.00 -9.41 18.49
CA VAL A 225 4.93 -9.58 19.95
C VAL A 225 5.26 -11.03 20.29
N HIS A 226 6.20 -11.24 21.22
CA HIS A 226 6.59 -12.56 21.70
C HIS A 226 7.21 -12.46 23.10
N ARG A 227 7.19 -13.55 23.87
CA ARG A 227 7.82 -13.61 25.21
C ARG A 227 9.31 -13.85 25.15
N ASP A 228 9.73 -14.65 24.20
CA ASP A 228 11.13 -14.95 24.00
C ASP A 228 11.80 -13.86 23.17
N LYS A 229 12.69 -13.10 23.80
CA LYS A 229 13.51 -12.07 23.16
C LYS A 229 14.43 -12.67 22.09
N SER A 230 14.99 -13.84 22.36
CA SER A 230 15.91 -14.51 21.42
C SER A 230 15.18 -14.90 20.14
N TYR A 231 13.92 -15.31 20.27
CA TYR A 231 13.07 -15.59 19.10
C TYR A 231 12.76 -14.36 18.26
N LEU A 232 12.54 -13.18 18.91
CA LEU A 232 12.39 -11.92 18.17
C LEU A 232 13.70 -11.48 17.50
N GLN A 233 14.84 -11.72 18.12
CA GLN A 233 16.16 -11.46 17.53
C GLN A 233 16.39 -12.36 16.29
N TYR A 234 16.09 -13.65 16.39
CA TYR A 234 16.10 -14.57 15.25
C TYR A 234 15.14 -14.12 14.16
N SER A 235 13.89 -13.77 14.52
CA SER A 235 12.89 -13.28 13.57
C SER A 235 13.37 -12.01 12.85
N LEU A 236 13.99 -11.09 13.57
CA LEU A 236 14.56 -9.87 13.00
C LEU A 236 15.63 -10.17 11.95
N SER A 237 16.59 -11.07 12.28
CA SER A 237 17.64 -11.45 11.33
C SER A 237 17.06 -12.05 10.06
N LYS A 238 16.04 -12.90 10.18
CA LYS A 238 15.37 -13.56 9.05
C LYS A 238 14.51 -12.61 8.22
N ILE A 239 13.80 -11.68 8.86
CA ILE A 239 13.05 -10.62 8.16
C ILE A 239 14.02 -9.73 7.36
N LYS A 240 15.16 -9.34 7.98
CA LYS A 240 16.18 -8.53 7.33
C LYS A 240 16.73 -9.23 6.10
N GLU A 241 17.16 -10.48 6.23
CA GLU A 241 17.66 -11.32 5.14
C GLU A 241 16.68 -11.37 3.97
N LYS A 242 15.40 -11.65 4.28
CA LYS A 242 14.35 -11.75 3.26
C LYS A 242 14.02 -10.40 2.59
N CYS A 243 14.02 -9.30 3.36
CA CYS A 243 13.86 -7.95 2.81
C CYS A 243 14.98 -7.62 1.81
N GLU A 244 16.23 -7.92 2.17
CA GLU A 244 17.39 -7.60 1.34
C GLU A 244 17.47 -8.46 0.07
N HIS A 245 17.30 -9.78 0.20
CA HIS A 245 17.48 -10.71 -0.91
C HIS A 245 16.28 -10.82 -1.86
N GLU A 246 15.05 -10.81 -1.34
CA GLU A 246 13.87 -11.02 -2.18
C GLU A 246 13.18 -9.71 -2.60
N LEU A 247 13.23 -8.68 -1.74
CA LEU A 247 12.52 -7.43 -1.97
C LEU A 247 13.44 -6.25 -2.27
N LYS A 248 14.75 -6.41 -2.21
CA LYS A 248 15.73 -5.32 -2.38
C LYS A 248 15.45 -4.14 -1.42
N LEU A 249 14.92 -4.43 -0.23
CA LEU A 249 14.57 -3.44 0.79
C LEU A 249 15.57 -3.49 1.96
N SER A 250 15.78 -2.36 2.62
CA SER A 250 16.54 -2.28 3.86
C SER A 250 15.69 -1.80 5.03
N LEU A 251 15.93 -2.38 6.22
CA LEU A 251 15.28 -1.94 7.43
C LEU A 251 15.83 -0.56 7.86
N ASN A 252 14.97 0.24 8.49
CA ASN A 252 15.33 1.51 9.07
C ASN A 252 16.13 1.29 10.38
N GLN A 253 17.04 2.21 10.69
CA GLN A 253 17.80 2.21 11.97
C GLN A 253 16.90 2.31 13.22
N LYS A 254 15.65 2.74 13.06
CA LYS A 254 14.64 2.76 14.13
C LYS A 254 14.07 1.38 14.47
N THR A 255 14.44 0.33 13.72
CA THR A 255 14.06 -1.04 14.03
C THR A 255 14.64 -1.44 15.40
N GLN A 256 13.75 -1.86 16.32
CA GLN A 256 14.17 -2.13 17.70
C GLN A 256 13.37 -3.26 18.35
N ILE A 257 14.01 -3.93 19.30
CA ILE A 257 13.33 -4.85 20.23
C ILE A 257 13.23 -4.16 21.58
N GLY A 258 12.01 -4.05 22.10
CA GLY A 258 11.73 -3.43 23.38
C GLY A 258 10.93 -4.34 24.32
N ILE A 259 10.79 -3.90 25.56
CA ILE A 259 9.92 -4.52 26.57
C ILE A 259 8.59 -3.79 26.54
N VAL A 260 7.48 -4.54 26.45
CA VAL A 260 6.12 -3.98 26.37
C VAL A 260 5.80 -3.06 27.57
N LYS A 261 6.33 -3.38 28.75
CA LYS A 261 6.15 -2.56 29.97
C LYS A 261 6.58 -1.10 29.80
N ASN A 262 7.52 -0.83 28.90
CA ASN A 262 8.03 0.53 28.62
C ASN A 262 7.18 1.28 27.58
N GLY A 263 6.09 0.70 27.12
CA GLY A 263 5.26 1.24 26.05
C GLY A 263 5.69 0.76 24.67
N ILE A 264 4.77 0.80 23.72
CA ILE A 264 5.00 0.56 22.29
C ILE A 264 4.46 1.77 21.55
N ASP A 265 5.34 2.52 20.91
CA ASP A 265 4.90 3.57 19.98
C ASP A 265 4.46 2.91 18.66
N PHE A 266 3.16 2.92 18.41
CA PHE A 266 2.55 2.39 17.18
C PHE A 266 1.45 3.32 16.69
N LEU A 267 1.61 3.85 15.48
CA LEU A 267 0.64 4.74 14.80
C LEU A 267 0.31 6.03 15.57
N GLY A 268 1.25 6.52 16.40
CA GLY A 268 1.08 7.75 17.16
C GLY A 268 0.39 7.57 18.53
N TYR A 269 0.32 6.33 18.99
CA TYR A 269 -0.20 5.95 20.32
C TYR A 269 0.88 5.27 21.13
#